data_014244444c3c5bb3ff6ac200b1f77f32
#
_entry.id   014244444c3c5bb3ff6ac200b1f77f32
#
_cell.length_a   1.000
_cell.length_b   1.000
_cell.length_c   1.000
_cell.angle_alpha   90.00
_cell.angle_beta   90.00
_cell.angle_gamma   90.00
#
_symmetry.space_group_name_H-M   'P 1'
#
loop_
_entity.id
_entity.type
_entity.pdbx_description
1 polymer ?
#
loop_
_entity_poly.entity_id
_entity_poly.type
_entity_poly.pdbx_seq_one_letter_code
_entity_poly.pdbx_strand_id
1 'polypeptide(L)'
;MVWALWHLPLFGITAGYRQLPAVGFIGFYFSLLVAALVFAWLWHRSGYSLLVVAVFHAVFDIATTTPTDTTLIPILMGAAVSLAGLAAIPALRTMEPARPTGTGAVPGRPPAAKEIHG
;
A
#
# COMPACT_ATOMS: atom_id res chain seq x y z
N MET A 1 -8.01 -5.36 -1.21
CA MET A 1 -9.38 -5.42 -0.64
C MET A 1 -9.37 -5.69 0.86
N VAL A 2 -8.65 -6.70 1.38
CA VAL A 2 -8.60 -7.02 2.83
C VAL A 2 -8.17 -5.83 3.68
N TRP A 3 -7.16 -5.07 3.24
CA TRP A 3 -6.67 -3.88 3.94
C TRP A 3 -7.75 -2.78 4.11
N ALA A 4 -8.57 -2.55 3.10
CA ALA A 4 -9.68 -1.59 3.22
C ALA A 4 -10.76 -2.08 4.19
N LEU A 5 -11.07 -3.38 4.21
CA LEU A 5 -12.01 -3.98 5.16
C LEU A 5 -11.52 -3.90 6.60
N TRP A 6 -10.21 -3.94 6.82
CA TRP A 6 -9.60 -3.77 8.14
C TRP A 6 -9.95 -2.43 8.80
N HIS A 7 -10.30 -1.42 8.02
CA HIS A 7 -10.67 -0.10 8.54
C HIS A 7 -12.16 0.01 8.95
N LEU A 8 -13.01 -0.99 8.64
CA LEU A 8 -14.43 -0.97 9.04
C LEU A 8 -14.66 -0.77 10.55
N PRO A 9 -13.90 -1.42 11.46
CA PRO A 9 -14.10 -1.22 12.90
C PRO A 9 -13.94 0.22 13.35
N LEU A 10 -13.16 1.07 12.65
CA LEU A 10 -12.98 2.48 12.99
C LEU A 10 -14.32 3.25 13.03
N PHE A 11 -15.25 2.88 12.16
CA PHE A 11 -16.59 3.49 12.12
C PHE A 11 -17.46 3.12 13.33
N GLY A 12 -17.11 2.05 14.02
CA GLY A 12 -17.77 1.63 15.26
C GLY A 12 -17.17 2.23 16.53
N ILE A 13 -15.85 2.44 16.55
CA ILE A 13 -15.10 2.79 17.78
C ILE A 13 -14.68 4.26 17.85
N THR A 14 -14.49 4.94 16.70
CA THR A 14 -14.00 6.31 16.67
C THR A 14 -15.14 7.29 16.42
N ALA A 15 -15.35 8.23 17.34
CA ALA A 15 -16.48 9.17 17.28
C ALA A 15 -16.51 10.01 15.99
N GLY A 16 -15.35 10.45 15.50
CA GLY A 16 -15.25 11.23 14.25
C GLY A 16 -15.72 10.45 13.03
N TYR A 17 -15.40 9.17 12.96
CA TYR A 17 -15.83 8.31 11.84
C TYR A 17 -17.30 7.93 11.91
N ARG A 18 -17.88 7.77 13.11
CA ARG A 18 -19.32 7.51 13.28
C ARG A 18 -20.22 8.63 12.75
N GLN A 19 -19.73 9.85 12.74
CA GLN A 19 -20.50 11.03 12.32
C GLN A 19 -20.32 11.35 10.84
N LEU A 20 -19.52 10.57 10.11
CA LEU A 20 -19.32 10.80 8.69
C LEU A 20 -20.62 10.54 7.91
N PRO A 21 -21.06 11.52 7.09
CA PRO A 21 -22.16 11.28 6.16
C PRO A 21 -21.75 10.24 5.10
N ALA A 22 -22.73 9.66 4.41
CA ALA A 22 -22.47 8.61 3.40
C ALA A 22 -21.42 9.03 2.36
N VAL A 23 -21.40 10.29 1.94
CA VAL A 23 -20.38 10.83 1.02
C VAL A 23 -18.98 10.80 1.64
N GLY A 24 -18.86 11.08 2.93
CA GLY A 24 -17.60 11.00 3.66
C GLY A 24 -17.09 9.55 3.77
N PHE A 25 -17.98 8.61 4.01
CA PHE A 25 -17.67 7.19 4.00
C PHE A 25 -17.13 6.73 2.64
N ILE A 26 -17.82 7.08 1.55
CA ILE A 26 -17.38 6.75 0.18
C ILE A 26 -16.01 7.40 -0.11
N GLY A 27 -15.85 8.69 0.24
CA GLY A 27 -14.59 9.41 0.07
C GLY A 27 -13.43 8.78 0.84
N PHE A 28 -13.68 8.33 2.07
CA PHE A 28 -12.68 7.62 2.88
C PHE A 28 -12.22 6.33 2.19
N TYR A 29 -13.14 5.47 1.76
CA TYR A 29 -12.77 4.23 1.07
C TYR A 29 -12.10 4.48 -0.27
N PHE A 30 -12.51 5.50 -1.01
CA PHE A 30 -11.82 5.92 -2.23
C PHE A 30 -10.38 6.33 -1.93
N SER A 31 -10.15 7.14 -0.88
CA SER A 31 -8.80 7.56 -0.49
C SER A 31 -7.92 6.38 -0.07
N LEU A 32 -8.46 5.37 0.61
CA LEU A 32 -7.73 4.14 0.92
C LEU A 32 -7.28 3.39 -0.34
N LEU A 33 -8.16 3.27 -1.34
CA LEU A 33 -7.81 2.61 -2.60
C LEU A 33 -6.70 3.35 -3.33
N VAL A 34 -6.77 4.68 -3.34
CA VAL A 34 -5.75 5.51 -3.99
C VAL A 34 -4.44 5.48 -3.20
N ALA A 35 -4.49 5.50 -1.87
CA ALA A 35 -3.31 5.35 -1.01
C ALA A 35 -2.59 4.01 -1.26
N ALA A 36 -3.34 2.94 -1.57
CA ALA A 36 -2.74 1.65 -1.93
C ALA A 36 -1.85 1.74 -3.18
N LEU A 37 -2.13 2.64 -4.12
CA LEU A 37 -1.27 2.90 -5.27
C LEU A 37 0.06 3.55 -4.85
N VAL A 38 0.02 4.47 -3.88
CA VAL A 38 1.24 5.07 -3.31
C VAL A 38 2.09 3.99 -2.64
N PHE A 39 1.48 3.10 -1.87
CA PHE A 39 2.19 1.99 -1.22
C PHE A 39 2.80 1.04 -2.24
N ALA A 40 2.08 0.68 -3.30
CA ALA A 40 2.60 -0.15 -4.37
C ALA A 40 3.79 0.54 -5.07
N TRP A 41 3.68 1.83 -5.36
CA TRP A 41 4.76 2.60 -5.97
C TRP A 41 5.99 2.68 -5.05
N LEU A 42 5.82 3.00 -3.77
CA LEU A 42 6.90 3.01 -2.77
C LEU A 42 7.57 1.64 -2.65
N TRP A 43 6.78 0.57 -2.59
CA TRP A 43 7.26 -0.80 -2.55
C TRP A 43 8.19 -1.12 -3.72
N HIS A 44 7.76 -0.81 -4.94
CA HIS A 44 8.60 -1.02 -6.13
C HIS A 44 9.83 -0.12 -6.14
N ARG A 45 9.68 1.17 -5.83
CA ARG A 45 10.78 2.16 -5.88
C ARG A 45 11.84 1.94 -4.80
N SER A 46 11.48 1.35 -3.68
CA SER A 46 12.39 1.05 -2.57
C SER A 46 13.09 -0.31 -2.70
N GLY A 47 13.00 -0.98 -3.83
CA GLY A 47 13.53 -2.33 -4.00
C GLY A 47 12.82 -3.37 -3.14
N TYR A 48 11.49 -3.25 -3.05
CA TYR A 48 10.62 -4.16 -2.29
C TYR A 48 10.82 -4.08 -0.77
N SER A 49 11.19 -2.91 -0.25
CA SER A 49 11.38 -2.69 1.19
C SER A 49 10.05 -2.47 1.90
N LEU A 50 9.64 -3.44 2.70
CA LEU A 50 8.45 -3.33 3.56
C LEU A 50 8.63 -2.23 4.62
N LEU A 51 9.85 -2.02 5.09
CA LEU A 51 10.16 -1.00 6.09
C LEU A 51 9.83 0.41 5.58
N VAL A 52 10.17 0.73 4.33
CA VAL A 52 9.87 2.04 3.73
C VAL A 52 8.37 2.28 3.70
N VAL A 53 7.60 1.28 3.30
CA VAL A 53 6.13 1.37 3.25
C VAL A 53 5.54 1.53 4.65
N ALA A 54 6.04 0.76 5.63
CA ALA A 54 5.57 0.81 7.00
C ALA A 54 5.88 2.17 7.68
N VAL A 55 7.08 2.70 7.47
CA VAL A 55 7.46 4.02 8.01
C VAL A 55 6.61 5.12 7.39
N PHE A 56 6.41 5.09 6.07
CA PHE A 56 5.54 6.06 5.40
C PHE A 56 4.11 6.01 5.97
N HIS A 57 3.55 4.80 6.13
CA HIS A 57 2.21 4.62 6.68
C HIS A 57 2.11 5.17 8.11
N ALA A 58 3.06 4.81 8.98
CA ALA A 58 3.07 5.28 10.36
C ALA A 58 3.17 6.81 10.46
N VAL A 59 4.04 7.45 9.67
CA VAL A 59 4.15 8.91 9.64
C VAL A 59 2.87 9.56 9.14
N PHE A 60 2.25 8.99 8.10
CA PHE A 60 0.99 9.48 7.57
C PHE A 60 -0.13 9.38 8.61
N ASP A 61 -0.24 8.24 9.31
CA ASP A 61 -1.25 8.03 10.35
C ASP A 61 -1.06 9.00 11.50
N ILE A 62 0.17 9.20 11.99
CA ILE A 62 0.45 10.18 13.03
C ILE A 62 0.04 11.58 12.58
N ALA A 63 0.40 11.98 11.38
CA ALA A 63 0.10 13.32 10.87
C ALA A 63 -1.41 13.57 10.70
N THR A 64 -2.18 12.54 10.35
CA THR A 64 -3.64 12.66 10.09
C THR A 64 -4.49 12.41 11.32
N THR A 65 -3.99 11.68 12.32
CA THR A 65 -4.74 11.34 13.54
C THR A 65 -4.38 12.21 14.74
N THR A 66 -3.24 12.94 14.68
CA THR A 66 -2.88 13.87 15.77
C THR A 66 -3.91 14.98 15.86
N PRO A 67 -4.51 15.18 17.05
CA PRO A 67 -5.49 16.25 17.25
C PRO A 67 -4.88 17.62 16.95
N THR A 68 -5.52 18.36 16.07
CA THR A 68 -5.14 19.74 15.74
C THR A 68 -6.40 20.61 15.80
N ASP A 69 -6.23 21.89 16.06
CA ASP A 69 -7.34 22.86 16.10
C ASP A 69 -7.97 23.13 14.72
N THR A 70 -7.43 22.49 13.68
CA THR A 70 -7.87 22.67 12.31
C THR A 70 -8.04 21.33 11.59
N THR A 71 -9.09 21.19 10.81
CA THR A 71 -9.34 20.06 9.91
C THR A 71 -8.56 20.17 8.59
N LEU A 72 -7.81 21.25 8.38
CA LEU A 72 -7.08 21.48 7.13
C LEU A 72 -5.97 20.46 6.93
N ILE A 73 -5.23 20.08 7.98
CA ILE A 73 -4.09 19.16 7.87
C ILE A 73 -4.53 17.80 7.35
N PRO A 74 -5.52 17.11 7.95
CA PRO A 74 -6.01 15.84 7.42
C PRO A 74 -6.54 15.94 5.98
N ILE A 75 -7.24 17.04 5.65
CA ILE A 75 -7.75 17.26 4.29
C ILE A 75 -6.62 17.41 3.28
N LEU A 76 -5.63 18.25 3.57
CA LEU A 76 -4.47 18.48 2.69
C LEU A 76 -3.64 17.21 2.52
N MET A 77 -3.40 16.47 3.60
CA MET A 77 -2.67 15.19 3.56
C MET A 77 -3.43 14.14 2.73
N GLY A 78 -4.74 14.02 2.93
CA GLY A 78 -5.57 13.12 2.14
C GLY A 78 -5.59 13.49 0.65
N ALA A 79 -5.69 14.78 0.33
CA ALA A 79 -5.60 15.28 -1.04
C ALA A 79 -4.23 15.02 -1.66
N ALA A 80 -3.14 15.29 -0.94
CA ALA A 80 -1.78 15.07 -1.40
C ALA A 80 -1.52 13.59 -1.71
N VAL A 81 -1.91 12.68 -0.82
CA VAL A 81 -1.78 11.23 -1.04
C VAL A 81 -2.66 10.76 -2.19
N SER A 82 -3.87 11.31 -2.34
CA SER A 82 -4.76 10.98 -3.45
C SER A 82 -4.15 11.41 -4.79
N LEU A 83 -3.62 12.62 -4.88
CA LEU A 83 -2.94 13.10 -6.09
C LEU A 83 -1.67 12.29 -6.39
N ALA A 84 -0.86 11.98 -5.38
CA ALA A 84 0.33 11.15 -5.54
C ALA A 84 -0.01 9.74 -6.02
N GLY A 85 -1.07 9.13 -5.48
CA GLY A 85 -1.53 7.80 -5.91
C GLY A 85 -2.01 7.77 -7.35
N LEU A 86 -2.78 8.77 -7.78
CA LEU A 86 -3.21 8.90 -9.17
C LEU A 86 -2.01 9.15 -10.11
N ALA A 87 -1.06 9.99 -9.70
CA ALA A 87 0.16 10.25 -10.45
C ALA A 87 1.09 9.03 -10.55
N ALA A 88 1.01 8.08 -9.61
CA ALA A 88 1.78 6.85 -9.64
C ALA A 88 1.27 5.83 -10.67
N ILE A 89 0.03 5.94 -11.15
CA ILE A 89 -0.60 4.97 -12.07
C ILE A 89 0.25 4.71 -13.33
N PRO A 90 0.74 5.72 -14.08
CA PRO A 90 1.55 5.47 -15.27
C PRO A 90 2.84 4.72 -14.93
N ALA A 91 3.50 5.10 -13.83
CA ALA A 91 4.72 4.44 -13.39
C ALA A 91 4.47 2.97 -13.02
N LEU A 92 3.39 2.68 -12.29
CA LEU A 92 3.02 1.31 -11.91
C LEU A 92 2.71 0.41 -13.12
N ARG A 93 2.13 0.97 -14.18
CA ARG A 93 1.83 0.22 -15.42
C ARG A 93 3.08 -0.23 -16.17
N THR A 94 4.20 0.48 -16.01
CA THR A 94 5.47 0.18 -16.67
C THR A 94 6.41 -0.67 -15.79
N MET A 95 6.08 -0.87 -14.53
CA MET A 95 6.87 -1.70 -13.61
C MET A 95 6.62 -3.18 -13.88
N GLU A 96 7.68 -3.96 -14.12
CA GLU A 96 7.56 -5.41 -14.18
C GLU A 96 7.11 -5.98 -12.80
N PRO A 97 6.23 -6.99 -12.80
CA PRO A 97 5.91 -7.70 -11.57
C PRO A 97 7.19 -8.30 -10.98
N ALA A 98 7.31 -8.26 -9.65
CA ALA A 98 8.44 -8.88 -8.96
C ALA A 98 8.58 -10.33 -9.43
N ARG A 99 9.69 -10.66 -10.10
CA ARG A 99 9.98 -12.06 -10.41
C ARG A 99 10.10 -12.80 -9.07
N PRO A 100 9.41 -13.93 -8.89
CA PRO A 100 9.69 -14.79 -7.76
C PRO A 100 11.20 -15.07 -7.79
N THR A 101 11.91 -14.66 -6.77
CA THR A 101 13.33 -14.98 -6.59
C THR A 101 13.42 -16.49 -6.61
N GLY A 102 14.03 -16.98 -7.69
CA GLY A 102 14.01 -18.32 -8.22
C GLY A 102 13.86 -19.44 -7.21
N THR A 103 13.13 -20.43 -7.62
CA THR A 103 13.37 -21.82 -7.18
C THR A 103 14.85 -21.98 -6.95
N GLY A 104 15.26 -22.01 -5.66
CA GLY A 104 16.64 -22.13 -5.29
C GLY A 104 17.27 -23.28 -6.09
N ALA A 105 18.14 -22.94 -6.99
CA ALA A 105 19.16 -23.89 -7.41
C ALA A 105 19.89 -24.26 -6.11
N VAL A 106 19.59 -25.43 -5.57
CA VAL A 106 20.29 -25.96 -4.40
C VAL A 106 21.75 -26.04 -4.83
N PRO A 107 22.67 -25.24 -4.25
CA PRO A 107 24.06 -25.31 -4.61
C PRO A 107 24.52 -26.71 -4.27
N GLY A 108 24.95 -27.48 -5.28
CA GLY A 108 25.54 -28.81 -5.10
C GLY A 108 24.72 -29.99 -5.62
N ARG A 109 23.59 -29.80 -6.31
CA ARG A 109 22.98 -30.95 -7.00
C ARG A 109 23.72 -31.20 -8.30
N PRO A 110 24.43 -32.37 -8.45
CA PRO A 110 25.08 -32.72 -9.71
C PRO A 110 24.02 -32.81 -10.82
N PRO A 111 24.40 -32.52 -12.09
CA PRO A 111 23.48 -32.66 -13.21
C PRO A 111 23.02 -34.12 -13.30
N ALA A 112 21.72 -34.29 -13.51
CA ALA A 112 21.12 -35.59 -13.71
C ALA A 112 21.92 -36.34 -14.81
N ALA A 113 22.42 -37.54 -14.49
CA ALA A 113 23.10 -38.36 -15.43
C ALA A 113 22.20 -38.62 -16.64
N LYS A 114 22.68 -38.31 -17.84
CA LYS A 114 22.01 -38.70 -19.08
C LYS A 114 21.95 -40.23 -19.08
N GLU A 115 20.74 -40.78 -18.96
CA GLU A 115 20.52 -42.19 -19.27
C GLU A 115 20.87 -42.43 -20.74
N ILE A 116 21.97 -43.10 -20.94
CA ILE A 116 22.36 -43.60 -22.27
C ILE A 116 21.62 -44.92 -22.45
N HIS A 117 20.50 -44.87 -23.16
CA HIS A 117 19.91 -46.09 -23.71
C HIS A 117 20.72 -46.50 -24.91
N GLY A 118 21.47 -47.62 -24.71
CA GLY A 118 22.07 -48.41 -25.81
C GLY A 118 21.06 -49.44 -26.32
#